data_5a45df1c76b6462adf8c2de0c7ea6bb5
#
_entry.id   5a45df1c76b6462adf8c2de0c7ea6bb5
#
_cell.length_a   1.000
_cell.length_b   1.000
_cell.length_c   1.000
_cell.angle_alpha   90.00
_cell.angle_beta   90.00
_cell.angle_gamma   90.00
#
_symmetry.space_group_name_H-M   'P 1'
#
loop_
_entity.id
_entity.type
_entity.pdbx_description
1 polymer ?
#
loop_
_entity_poly.entity_id
_entity_poly.type
_entity_poly.pdbx_seq_one_letter_code
_entity_poly.pdbx_strand_id
1 'polypeptide(L)'
;MNSNKNVACPMDCYDACQAEVIDDNIKGSKNNIVTNGKLCVNFAQLLKEDNLKTAIFENKEITLDESLKILSNKLKSTEASNTLFYKGSGNLGVMQSATKNFFTQYGSVLTKGSLCDGGGGLGIEQGRGAVVNPPIEKLIDSDIIIVWGRNFSVTSSHMYNLVKDKTFVTIDPIKTDIAKKSKIHMQINPKTDYELALLLSRFTHMQDMEDEEFLENHSEGAEWFFDITRNRPVVSYEATTGVPLSQVNELLELVENKKVSIVVGLGIQKYFEGAQIMRCIDSFAAYLGVHKKDSGGVWYLSDSSFGFENQLKIEGKNKKVSVAQVDFSSYDLVFIQGGNPVVSAPNTKSVIEGLKNSFVVCFTTTYNDTCEYADLVIPSSSFLSKRDVRLSYGHEYKAISDIVEEAKDNTISEYNLAKHLISEFGFKELKSEDEIIDYYKNTTVVHEEFESFEFIEELDIEPLYKHKTSSNFYLITGKSKNSLNSQFTIDNYVYLNPSSGFKNDDNVKITSPYGEADFLVKISEDIKDQCAFFYTGNKKTNYLTPNKADEESFSAMFQEVLLEIELS
;
A
#
# COMPACT_ATOMS: atom_id res chain seq x y z
N MET A 1 -22.89 -25.20 23.24
CA MET A 1 -21.80 -24.21 23.34
C MET A 1 -21.89 -23.37 22.08
N ASN A 2 -22.34 -22.11 22.18
CA ASN A 2 -22.25 -21.21 21.05
C ASN A 2 -20.76 -20.98 20.79
N SER A 3 -20.23 -21.58 19.73
CA SER A 3 -18.85 -21.29 19.29
C SER A 3 -18.83 -19.81 18.90
N ASN A 4 -17.95 -19.03 19.52
CA ASN A 4 -17.74 -17.66 19.11
C ASN A 4 -17.41 -17.63 17.62
N LYS A 5 -18.18 -16.87 16.83
CA LYS A 5 -17.89 -16.72 15.41
C LYS A 5 -16.73 -15.75 15.23
N ASN A 6 -15.86 -16.05 14.29
CA ASN A 6 -14.70 -15.26 13.94
C ASN A 6 -15.01 -14.23 12.86
N VAL A 7 -14.35 -13.10 12.89
CA VAL A 7 -14.46 -12.02 11.90
C VAL A 7 -13.06 -11.52 11.54
N ALA A 8 -12.65 -11.65 10.29
CA ALA A 8 -11.43 -11.03 9.78
C ALA A 8 -11.72 -9.61 9.28
N CYS A 9 -10.88 -8.66 9.62
CA CYS A 9 -10.95 -7.31 9.08
C CYS A 9 -10.62 -7.34 7.57
N PRO A 10 -11.52 -6.90 6.68
CA PRO A 10 -11.31 -6.99 5.24
C PRO A 10 -10.43 -5.86 4.69
N MET A 11 -10.18 -4.82 5.47
CA MET A 11 -9.58 -3.58 4.99
C MET A 11 -8.13 -3.72 4.54
N ASP A 12 -7.72 -2.86 3.61
CA ASP A 12 -6.34 -2.70 3.14
C ASP A 12 -5.45 -2.13 4.27
N CYS A 13 -5.10 -3.01 5.21
CA CYS A 13 -4.35 -2.66 6.41
C CYS A 13 -3.29 -3.72 6.72
N TYR A 14 -2.14 -3.25 7.16
CA TYR A 14 -0.99 -4.06 7.55
C TYR A 14 -1.27 -5.01 8.72
N ASP A 15 -2.15 -4.60 9.64
CA ASP A 15 -2.43 -5.33 10.88
C ASP A 15 -3.29 -6.59 10.70
N ALA A 16 -4.09 -6.70 9.63
CA ALA A 16 -4.95 -7.85 9.31
C ALA A 16 -5.69 -8.43 10.55
N CYS A 17 -6.43 -7.57 11.25
CA CYS A 17 -6.99 -7.87 12.57
C CYS A 17 -7.99 -9.04 12.58
N GLN A 18 -7.92 -9.88 13.62
CA GLN A 18 -8.90 -10.88 13.96
C GLN A 18 -9.86 -10.35 15.03
N ALA A 19 -11.15 -10.37 14.75
CA ALA A 19 -12.21 -10.11 15.71
C ALA A 19 -13.03 -11.38 16.00
N GLU A 20 -13.85 -11.32 17.04
CA GLU A 20 -14.75 -12.40 17.48
C GLU A 20 -16.11 -11.81 17.88
N VAL A 21 -17.18 -12.55 17.66
CA VAL A 21 -18.51 -12.21 18.18
C VAL A 21 -18.65 -12.76 19.59
N ILE A 22 -18.82 -11.88 20.57
CA ILE A 22 -18.98 -12.21 21.98
C ILE A 22 -20.21 -11.45 22.48
N ASP A 23 -21.23 -12.17 22.96
CA ASP A 23 -22.50 -11.58 23.46
C ASP A 23 -23.09 -10.58 22.45
N ASP A 24 -23.25 -11.02 21.20
CA ASP A 24 -23.76 -10.25 20.05
C ASP A 24 -22.96 -8.97 19.71
N ASN A 25 -21.77 -8.81 20.28
CA ASN A 25 -20.89 -7.70 19.98
C ASN A 25 -19.61 -8.19 19.29
N ILE A 26 -19.12 -7.43 18.31
CA ILE A 26 -17.84 -7.69 17.65
C ILE A 26 -16.74 -7.04 18.48
N LYS A 27 -15.79 -7.84 18.94
CA LYS A 27 -14.64 -7.42 19.76
C LYS A 27 -13.34 -7.94 19.14
N GLY A 28 -12.24 -7.24 19.36
CA GLY A 28 -10.92 -7.73 18.95
C GLY A 28 -10.59 -9.05 19.65
N SER A 29 -10.03 -10.01 18.91
CA SER A 29 -9.60 -11.28 19.49
C SER A 29 -8.40 -11.06 20.44
N LYS A 30 -8.51 -11.60 21.65
CA LYS A 30 -7.41 -11.62 22.63
C LYS A 30 -6.36 -12.68 22.30
N ASN A 31 -6.75 -13.69 21.51
CA ASN A 31 -5.87 -14.79 21.14
C ASN A 31 -4.97 -14.47 19.94
N ASN A 32 -5.26 -13.38 19.22
CA ASN A 32 -4.40 -12.89 18.14
C ASN A 32 -3.44 -11.86 18.71
N ILE A 33 -2.13 -12.12 18.58
CA ILE A 33 -1.07 -11.28 19.16
C ILE A 33 -1.11 -9.83 18.65
N VAL A 34 -1.42 -9.63 17.37
CA VAL A 34 -1.47 -8.31 16.75
C VAL A 34 -2.69 -7.54 17.21
N THR A 35 -3.87 -8.13 17.12
CA THR A 35 -5.15 -7.51 17.51
C THR A 35 -5.20 -7.26 19.02
N ASN A 36 -4.74 -8.22 19.83
CA ASN A 36 -4.61 -8.13 21.28
C ASN A 36 -5.85 -7.52 21.99
N GLY A 37 -7.03 -7.99 21.60
CA GLY A 37 -8.32 -7.59 22.19
C GLY A 37 -8.84 -6.21 21.78
N LYS A 38 -8.21 -5.49 20.88
CA LYS A 38 -8.59 -4.13 20.47
C LYS A 38 -8.94 -4.08 18.99
N LEU A 39 -9.80 -3.14 18.62
CA LEU A 39 -10.11 -2.79 17.23
C LEU A 39 -9.89 -1.29 17.03
N CYS A 40 -9.47 -0.90 15.83
CA CYS A 40 -9.21 0.49 15.50
C CYS A 40 -10.48 1.28 15.15
N VAL A 41 -10.36 2.59 15.04
CA VAL A 41 -11.46 3.49 14.68
C VAL A 41 -12.03 3.18 13.29
N ASN A 42 -11.17 2.79 12.34
CA ASN A 42 -11.61 2.44 10.98
C ASN A 42 -12.47 1.17 10.96
N PHE A 43 -12.20 0.18 11.81
CA PHE A 43 -13.08 -0.98 11.96
C PHE A 43 -14.45 -0.59 12.49
N ALA A 44 -14.49 0.34 13.46
CA ALA A 44 -15.76 0.85 13.98
C ALA A 44 -16.54 1.69 12.94
N GLN A 45 -15.85 2.37 12.03
CA GLN A 45 -16.47 3.06 10.90
C GLN A 45 -17.03 2.05 9.88
N LEU A 46 -16.26 1.01 9.55
CA LEU A 46 -16.67 -0.06 8.64
C LEU A 46 -17.98 -0.73 9.07
N LEU A 47 -18.16 -0.96 10.37
CA LEU A 47 -19.42 -1.52 10.92
C LEU A 47 -20.63 -0.59 10.75
N LYS A 48 -20.42 0.69 10.48
CA LYS A 48 -21.47 1.71 10.33
C LYS A 48 -21.71 2.09 8.86
N GLU A 49 -20.94 1.55 7.93
CA GLU A 49 -21.12 1.86 6.50
C GLU A 49 -22.50 1.40 6.02
N ASP A 50 -23.16 2.28 5.26
CA ASP A 50 -24.40 1.94 4.58
C ASP A 50 -24.08 1.21 3.27
N ASN A 51 -24.08 -0.11 3.35
CA ASN A 51 -23.79 -0.96 2.21
C ASN A 51 -24.93 -0.91 1.18
N LEU A 52 -24.58 -1.04 -0.09
CA LEU A 52 -25.53 -1.20 -1.20
C LEU A 52 -26.49 -2.37 -0.89
N LYS A 53 -27.77 -2.15 -1.21
CA LYS A 53 -28.84 -3.12 -0.94
C LYS A 53 -29.44 -3.69 -2.24
N THR A 54 -29.26 -2.98 -3.35
CA THR A 54 -29.81 -3.34 -4.65
C THR A 54 -28.78 -3.06 -5.74
N ALA A 55 -28.89 -3.79 -6.86
CA ALA A 55 -28.11 -3.48 -8.04
C ALA A 55 -28.68 -2.25 -8.76
N ILE A 56 -27.82 -1.56 -9.51
CA ILE A 56 -28.19 -0.35 -10.25
C ILE A 56 -27.77 -0.53 -11.71
N PHE A 57 -28.70 -0.33 -12.64
CA PHE A 57 -28.44 -0.31 -14.07
C PHE A 57 -29.00 0.97 -14.68
N GLU A 58 -28.17 1.72 -15.40
CA GLU A 58 -28.55 3.00 -16.01
C GLU A 58 -29.30 3.92 -15.00
N ASN A 59 -28.76 4.07 -13.80
CA ASN A 59 -29.31 4.85 -12.70
C ASN A 59 -30.68 4.36 -12.16
N LYS A 60 -31.09 3.12 -12.43
CA LYS A 60 -32.32 2.51 -11.91
C LYS A 60 -31.98 1.30 -11.05
N GLU A 61 -32.67 1.15 -9.94
CA GLU A 61 -32.59 -0.05 -9.12
C GLU A 61 -33.16 -1.26 -9.87
N ILE A 62 -32.44 -2.36 -9.85
CA ILE A 62 -32.82 -3.66 -10.43
C ILE A 62 -32.54 -4.78 -9.44
N THR A 63 -33.06 -5.95 -9.69
CA THR A 63 -32.77 -7.14 -8.87
C THR A 63 -31.37 -7.68 -9.15
N LEU A 64 -30.83 -8.46 -8.20
CA LEU A 64 -29.56 -9.15 -8.40
C LEU A 64 -29.59 -10.07 -9.64
N ASP A 65 -30.65 -10.85 -9.82
CA ASP A 65 -30.80 -11.76 -10.96
C ASP A 65 -30.78 -11.03 -12.31
N GLU A 66 -31.42 -9.87 -12.39
CA GLU A 66 -31.37 -9.02 -13.58
C GLU A 66 -29.95 -8.53 -13.82
N SER A 67 -29.25 -8.08 -12.79
CA SER A 67 -27.87 -7.60 -12.91
C SER A 67 -26.91 -8.69 -13.37
N LEU A 68 -27.05 -9.92 -12.85
CA LEU A 68 -26.25 -11.07 -13.28
C LEU A 68 -26.52 -11.46 -14.73
N LYS A 69 -27.77 -11.38 -15.19
CA LYS A 69 -28.14 -11.61 -16.60
C LYS A 69 -27.52 -10.55 -17.50
N ILE A 70 -27.58 -9.27 -17.11
CA ILE A 70 -26.97 -8.17 -17.88
C ILE A 70 -25.46 -8.40 -17.98
N LEU A 71 -24.79 -8.69 -16.87
CA LEU A 71 -23.35 -8.97 -16.84
C LEU A 71 -22.99 -10.16 -17.74
N SER A 72 -23.69 -11.30 -17.59
CA SER A 72 -23.42 -12.52 -18.37
C SER A 72 -23.62 -12.27 -19.87
N ASN A 73 -24.69 -11.57 -20.26
CA ASN A 73 -24.94 -11.24 -21.65
C ASN A 73 -23.90 -10.29 -22.24
N LYS A 74 -23.49 -9.29 -21.46
CA LYS A 74 -22.46 -8.35 -21.88
C LYS A 74 -21.11 -9.06 -22.06
N LEU A 75 -20.72 -9.93 -21.13
CA LEU A 75 -19.52 -10.76 -21.26
C LEU A 75 -19.59 -11.69 -22.48
N LYS A 76 -20.76 -12.33 -22.78
CA LYS A 76 -20.94 -13.20 -23.97
C LYS A 76 -20.86 -12.43 -25.27
N SER A 77 -21.19 -11.15 -25.28
CA SER A 77 -21.19 -10.29 -26.48
C SER A 77 -19.93 -9.46 -26.69
N THR A 78 -19.00 -9.47 -25.70
CA THR A 78 -17.75 -8.71 -25.76
C THR A 78 -16.57 -9.67 -25.94
N GLU A 79 -15.64 -9.32 -26.81
CA GLU A 79 -14.39 -10.08 -26.95
C GLU A 79 -13.57 -10.04 -25.64
N ALA A 80 -13.05 -11.18 -25.24
CA ALA A 80 -12.26 -11.27 -24.00
C ALA A 80 -11.04 -10.32 -24.00
N SER A 81 -10.40 -10.13 -25.15
CA SER A 81 -9.29 -9.19 -25.34
C SER A 81 -9.67 -7.71 -25.19
N ASN A 82 -10.96 -7.39 -25.34
CA ASN A 82 -11.54 -6.05 -25.17
C ASN A 82 -12.22 -5.90 -23.79
N THR A 83 -12.04 -6.86 -22.91
CA THR A 83 -12.55 -6.83 -21.53
C THR A 83 -11.40 -6.63 -20.56
N LEU A 84 -11.48 -5.61 -19.71
CA LEU A 84 -10.53 -5.35 -18.63
C LEU A 84 -11.12 -5.82 -17.29
N PHE A 85 -10.37 -6.63 -16.55
CA PHE A 85 -10.62 -6.89 -15.14
C PHE A 85 -9.68 -6.02 -14.30
N TYR A 86 -10.25 -5.02 -13.61
CA TYR A 86 -9.56 -4.10 -12.72
C TYR A 86 -9.91 -4.42 -11.28
N LYS A 87 -8.93 -4.90 -10.49
CA LYS A 87 -9.11 -5.20 -9.06
C LYS A 87 -8.39 -4.17 -8.21
N GLY A 88 -9.14 -3.50 -7.33
CA GLY A 88 -8.58 -2.66 -6.27
C GLY A 88 -8.26 -3.44 -4.99
N SER A 89 -7.71 -2.74 -4.00
CA SER A 89 -7.37 -3.26 -2.69
C SER A 89 -8.45 -2.98 -1.61
N GLY A 90 -9.69 -2.76 -2.01
CA GLY A 90 -10.79 -2.46 -1.08
C GLY A 90 -11.11 -3.59 -0.11
N ASN A 91 -10.89 -4.84 -0.53
CA ASN A 91 -10.93 -6.02 0.31
C ASN A 91 -9.77 -6.95 -0.09
N LEU A 92 -8.96 -7.37 0.89
CA LEU A 92 -7.79 -8.23 0.69
C LEU A 92 -7.99 -9.66 1.19
N GLY A 93 -9.22 -10.11 1.37
CA GLY A 93 -9.53 -11.51 1.66
C GLY A 93 -9.11 -12.43 0.50
N VAL A 94 -8.81 -13.67 0.82
CA VAL A 94 -8.39 -14.69 -0.16
C VAL A 94 -9.50 -14.96 -1.18
N MET A 95 -10.77 -14.99 -0.72
CA MET A 95 -11.93 -15.23 -1.58
C MET A 95 -12.14 -14.17 -2.66
N GLN A 96 -11.54 -12.99 -2.49
CA GLN A 96 -11.52 -11.93 -3.52
C GLN A 96 -10.85 -12.38 -4.83
N SER A 97 -10.02 -13.41 -4.78
CA SER A 97 -9.34 -13.97 -5.96
C SER A 97 -10.23 -14.89 -6.80
N ALA A 98 -11.42 -15.26 -6.34
CA ALA A 98 -12.35 -16.12 -7.08
C ALA A 98 -12.79 -15.49 -8.42
N THR A 99 -13.13 -14.21 -8.42
CA THR A 99 -13.47 -13.47 -9.64
C THR A 99 -12.28 -13.35 -10.60
N LYS A 100 -11.05 -13.15 -10.07
CA LYS A 100 -9.83 -13.17 -10.90
C LYS A 100 -9.65 -14.53 -11.58
N ASN A 101 -9.99 -15.64 -10.91
CA ASN A 101 -9.98 -16.97 -11.51
C ASN A 101 -10.91 -17.03 -12.72
N PHE A 102 -12.17 -16.58 -12.58
CA PHE A 102 -13.10 -16.50 -13.71
C PHE A 102 -12.55 -15.66 -14.86
N PHE A 103 -12.12 -14.42 -14.60
CA PHE A 103 -11.61 -13.52 -15.64
C PHE A 103 -10.32 -14.05 -16.29
N THR A 104 -9.52 -14.82 -15.57
CA THR A 104 -8.36 -15.52 -16.13
C THR A 104 -8.81 -16.60 -17.14
N GLN A 105 -9.79 -17.41 -16.80
CA GLN A 105 -10.34 -18.43 -17.69
C GLN A 105 -11.07 -17.82 -18.88
N TYR A 106 -11.77 -16.72 -18.68
CA TYR A 106 -12.45 -15.97 -19.73
C TYR A 106 -11.48 -15.37 -20.76
N GLY A 107 -10.22 -15.11 -20.37
CA GLY A 107 -9.17 -14.57 -21.24
C GLY A 107 -9.12 -13.04 -21.28
N SER A 108 -9.71 -12.36 -20.28
CA SER A 108 -9.68 -10.89 -20.20
C SER A 108 -8.29 -10.32 -20.05
N VAL A 109 -8.14 -9.02 -20.29
CA VAL A 109 -6.96 -8.27 -19.90
C VAL A 109 -6.99 -8.09 -18.37
N LEU A 110 -5.85 -8.34 -17.72
CA LEU A 110 -5.68 -8.20 -16.27
C LEU A 110 -4.74 -7.03 -15.96
N THR A 111 -4.89 -6.43 -14.79
CA THR A 111 -3.92 -5.45 -14.29
C THR A 111 -2.71 -6.13 -13.65
N LYS A 112 -1.52 -5.50 -13.77
CA LYS A 112 -0.27 -5.84 -13.08
C LYS A 112 0.35 -4.61 -12.43
N GLY A 113 1.34 -4.81 -11.56
CA GLY A 113 1.96 -3.73 -10.79
C GLY A 113 1.07 -3.29 -9.64
N SER A 114 1.39 -2.15 -9.05
CA SER A 114 0.72 -1.67 -7.84
C SER A 114 0.50 -0.16 -7.87
N LEU A 115 -0.61 0.29 -7.29
CA LEU A 115 -0.80 1.69 -6.89
C LEU A 115 -0.15 1.98 -5.52
N CYS A 116 0.50 0.99 -4.91
CA CYS A 116 0.89 1.01 -3.51
C CYS A 116 2.40 0.77 -3.32
N ASP A 117 2.88 -0.45 -3.46
CA ASP A 117 4.11 -0.98 -2.86
C ASP A 117 5.13 -1.59 -3.82
N GLY A 118 4.79 -1.77 -5.08
CA GLY A 118 5.56 -2.62 -5.98
C GLY A 118 7.00 -2.17 -6.23
N GLY A 119 7.28 -0.85 -6.24
CA GLY A 119 8.64 -0.36 -6.40
C GLY A 119 9.55 -0.80 -5.25
N GLY A 120 9.10 -0.57 -4.00
CA GLY A 120 9.87 -1.01 -2.83
C GLY A 120 9.95 -2.54 -2.72
N GLY A 121 8.87 -3.26 -3.10
CA GLY A 121 8.88 -4.72 -3.17
C GLY A 121 9.94 -5.25 -4.14
N LEU A 122 10.03 -4.67 -5.34
CA LEU A 122 11.07 -5.03 -6.32
C LEU A 122 12.48 -4.81 -5.76
N GLY A 123 12.72 -3.67 -5.09
CA GLY A 123 14.03 -3.39 -4.48
C GLY A 123 14.41 -4.42 -3.40
N ILE A 124 13.44 -4.88 -2.62
CA ILE A 124 13.65 -5.96 -1.62
C ILE A 124 13.94 -7.29 -2.32
N GLU A 125 13.15 -7.66 -3.34
CA GLU A 125 13.34 -8.89 -4.11
C GLU A 125 14.73 -8.96 -4.73
N GLN A 126 15.19 -7.85 -5.31
CA GLN A 126 16.54 -7.75 -5.89
C GLN A 126 17.66 -7.89 -4.85
N GLY A 127 17.45 -7.47 -3.60
CA GLY A 127 18.45 -7.57 -2.54
C GLY A 127 18.39 -8.88 -1.76
N ARG A 128 17.19 -9.45 -1.55
CA ARG A 128 16.98 -10.61 -0.66
C ARG A 128 16.49 -11.86 -1.38
N GLY A 129 16.18 -11.78 -2.68
CA GLY A 129 15.60 -12.87 -3.46
C GLY A 129 14.09 -13.10 -3.21
N ALA A 130 13.50 -12.50 -2.17
CA ALA A 130 12.08 -12.64 -1.86
C ALA A 130 11.51 -11.42 -1.12
N VAL A 131 10.24 -11.10 -1.39
CA VAL A 131 9.52 -10.00 -0.71
C VAL A 131 8.85 -10.54 0.55
N VAL A 132 9.59 -10.65 1.63
CA VAL A 132 9.12 -11.18 2.91
C VAL A 132 9.57 -10.29 4.07
N ASN A 133 8.71 -10.15 5.09
CA ASN A 133 9.08 -9.51 6.35
C ASN A 133 9.62 -10.54 7.35
N PRO A 134 10.52 -10.14 8.26
CA PRO A 134 10.92 -10.99 9.38
C PRO A 134 9.73 -11.35 10.29
N PRO A 135 9.83 -12.40 11.12
CA PRO A 135 8.84 -12.69 12.16
C PRO A 135 8.61 -11.51 13.08
N ILE A 136 7.35 -11.27 13.48
CA ILE A 136 6.97 -10.09 14.27
C ILE A 136 7.69 -10.04 15.64
N GLU A 137 8.10 -11.18 16.16
CA GLU A 137 8.86 -11.29 17.40
C GLU A 137 10.19 -10.51 17.35
N LYS A 138 10.86 -10.48 16.19
CA LYS A 138 12.09 -9.68 16.01
C LYS A 138 11.82 -8.19 16.19
N LEU A 139 10.66 -7.68 15.72
CA LEU A 139 10.25 -6.30 15.93
C LEU A 139 9.98 -6.00 17.43
N ILE A 140 9.29 -6.94 18.10
CA ILE A 140 8.97 -6.84 19.53
C ILE A 140 10.25 -6.86 20.37
N ASP A 141 11.25 -7.63 19.96
CA ASP A 141 12.52 -7.80 20.67
C ASP A 141 13.52 -6.67 20.43
N SER A 142 13.28 -5.78 19.47
CA SER A 142 14.18 -4.69 19.12
C SER A 142 14.32 -3.67 20.26
N ASP A 143 15.50 -3.11 20.41
CA ASP A 143 15.80 -1.99 21.32
C ASP A 143 15.41 -0.64 20.68
N ILE A 144 15.76 -0.50 19.39
CA ILE A 144 15.59 0.71 18.60
C ILE A 144 14.77 0.39 17.35
N ILE A 145 13.80 1.24 17.04
CA ILE A 145 13.01 1.14 15.82
C ILE A 145 13.17 2.42 14.99
N ILE A 146 13.78 2.30 13.82
CA ILE A 146 13.88 3.37 12.83
C ILE A 146 12.63 3.31 11.97
N VAL A 147 11.84 4.37 11.98
CA VAL A 147 10.65 4.52 11.14
C VAL A 147 10.99 5.42 9.98
N TRP A 148 11.01 4.89 8.77
CA TRP A 148 11.48 5.57 7.58
C TRP A 148 10.35 5.78 6.56
N GLY A 149 9.98 7.03 6.28
CA GLY A 149 8.93 7.40 5.33
C GLY A 149 7.55 6.80 5.67
N ARG A 150 7.23 6.64 6.98
CA ARG A 150 6.03 5.95 7.43
C ARG A 150 5.41 6.58 8.68
N ASN A 151 4.11 6.82 8.64
CA ASN A 151 3.36 7.15 9.86
C ASN A 151 2.90 5.86 10.56
N PHE A 152 3.84 5.15 11.19
CA PHE A 152 3.66 3.79 11.72
C PHE A 152 2.50 3.69 12.72
N SER A 153 2.35 4.68 13.59
CA SER A 153 1.27 4.71 14.60
C SER A 153 -0.14 4.83 13.98
N VAL A 154 -0.23 5.26 12.72
CA VAL A 154 -1.49 5.39 11.97
C VAL A 154 -1.68 4.23 11.01
N THR A 155 -0.65 3.86 10.24
CA THR A 155 -0.76 2.86 9.17
C THR A 155 -0.81 1.42 9.69
N SER A 156 -0.34 1.18 10.92
CA SER A 156 -0.23 -0.14 11.54
C SER A 156 -0.37 -0.01 13.06
N SER A 157 -1.52 0.51 13.48
CA SER A 157 -1.74 0.93 14.87
C SER A 157 -1.65 -0.21 15.88
N HIS A 158 -1.97 -1.44 15.49
CA HIS A 158 -1.88 -2.62 16.36
C HIS A 158 -0.43 -3.08 16.50
N MET A 159 0.32 -3.22 15.40
CA MET A 159 1.76 -3.51 15.48
C MET A 159 2.51 -2.41 16.24
N TYR A 160 2.21 -1.14 16.00
CA TYR A 160 2.76 -0.03 16.78
C TYR A 160 2.49 -0.20 18.29
N ASN A 161 1.28 -0.62 18.68
CA ASN A 161 0.93 -0.83 20.08
C ASN A 161 1.77 -1.92 20.77
N LEU A 162 2.28 -2.91 20.04
CA LEU A 162 3.17 -3.95 20.57
C LEU A 162 4.54 -3.39 20.97
N VAL A 163 4.96 -2.32 20.30
CA VAL A 163 6.31 -1.76 20.44
C VAL A 163 6.34 -0.29 20.87
N LYS A 164 5.21 0.29 21.27
CA LYS A 164 5.05 1.73 21.58
C LYS A 164 5.97 2.27 22.66
N ASP A 165 6.49 1.40 23.52
CA ASP A 165 7.38 1.74 24.63
C ASP A 165 8.88 1.61 24.26
N LYS A 166 9.19 1.28 23.00
CA LYS A 166 10.55 1.23 22.46
C LYS A 166 11.08 2.62 22.13
N THR A 167 12.37 2.72 21.89
CA THR A 167 12.99 3.95 21.41
C THR A 167 12.81 4.07 19.90
N PHE A 168 12.26 5.20 19.45
CA PHE A 168 12.04 5.47 18.03
C PHE A 168 13.01 6.53 17.50
N VAL A 169 13.43 6.33 16.25
CA VAL A 169 14.00 7.34 15.36
C VAL A 169 13.07 7.47 14.16
N THR A 170 12.76 8.66 13.70
CA THR A 170 11.92 8.88 12.53
C THR A 170 12.68 9.65 11.45
N ILE A 171 12.63 9.13 10.21
CA ILE A 171 13.14 9.76 9.00
C ILE A 171 11.93 10.03 8.11
N ASP A 172 11.49 11.27 8.01
CA ASP A 172 10.26 11.65 7.29
C ASP A 172 10.24 13.17 7.04
N PRO A 173 9.85 13.66 5.85
CA PRO A 173 9.67 15.09 5.59
C PRO A 173 8.55 15.71 6.45
N ILE A 174 7.65 14.89 6.98
CA ILE A 174 6.53 15.31 7.82
C ILE A 174 6.82 14.96 9.29
N LYS A 175 6.59 15.90 10.19
CA LYS A 175 6.67 15.66 11.63
C LYS A 175 5.40 14.94 12.11
N THR A 176 5.32 13.66 11.81
CA THR A 176 4.19 12.77 12.14
C THR A 176 4.01 12.60 13.65
N ASP A 177 2.89 12.00 14.08
CA ASP A 177 2.63 11.73 15.50
C ASP A 177 3.72 10.84 16.14
N ILE A 178 4.35 9.95 15.36
CA ILE A 178 5.48 9.16 15.85
C ILE A 178 6.77 9.98 15.85
N ALA A 179 7.01 10.84 14.87
CA ALA A 179 8.16 11.72 14.83
C ALA A 179 8.22 12.66 16.05
N LYS A 180 7.06 13.16 16.51
CA LYS A 180 6.94 13.98 17.73
C LYS A 180 7.35 13.24 19.01
N LYS A 181 7.32 11.91 19.01
CA LYS A 181 7.67 11.04 20.13
C LYS A 181 9.06 10.41 19.98
N SER A 182 9.64 10.49 18.80
CA SER A 182 10.93 9.92 18.49
C SER A 182 12.07 10.68 19.21
N LYS A 183 13.11 9.95 19.57
CA LYS A 183 14.32 10.53 20.15
C LYS A 183 15.04 11.42 19.13
N ILE A 184 15.04 11.00 17.87
CA ILE A 184 15.61 11.75 16.74
C ILE A 184 14.53 11.83 15.65
N HIS A 185 14.33 13.01 15.06
CA HIS A 185 13.58 13.20 13.83
C HIS A 185 14.48 13.85 12.78
N MET A 186 14.83 13.06 11.77
CA MET A 186 15.54 13.54 10.59
C MET A 186 14.50 14.00 9.56
N GLN A 187 14.29 15.31 9.45
CA GLN A 187 13.32 15.88 8.51
C GLN A 187 13.93 16.01 7.12
N ILE A 188 13.95 14.89 6.40
CA ILE A 188 14.61 14.71 5.11
C ILE A 188 13.93 15.50 3.98
N ASN A 189 14.68 15.89 2.94
CA ASN A 189 14.11 16.39 1.69
C ASN A 189 13.50 15.23 0.88
N PRO A 190 12.37 15.44 0.19
CA PRO A 190 11.72 14.40 -0.60
C PRO A 190 12.64 13.82 -1.70
N LYS A 191 12.54 12.51 -1.95
CA LYS A 191 13.35 11.76 -2.91
C LYS A 191 14.88 11.82 -2.66
N THR A 192 15.31 12.01 -1.41
CA THR A 192 16.74 11.95 -1.05
C THR A 192 17.06 10.83 -0.07
N ASP A 193 16.13 9.90 0.12
CA ASP A 193 16.23 8.77 1.04
C ASP A 193 17.44 7.88 0.72
N TYR A 194 17.70 7.63 -0.59
CA TYR A 194 18.88 6.89 -1.03
C TYR A 194 20.19 7.60 -0.64
N GLU A 195 20.23 8.93 -0.74
CA GLU A 195 21.41 9.71 -0.36
C GLU A 195 21.68 9.64 1.14
N LEU A 196 20.61 9.67 1.96
CA LEU A 196 20.75 9.49 3.40
C LEU A 196 21.22 8.07 3.73
N ALA A 197 20.71 7.05 3.05
CA ALA A 197 21.16 5.66 3.23
C ALA A 197 22.66 5.50 2.88
N LEU A 198 23.12 6.10 1.77
CA LEU A 198 24.53 6.13 1.40
C LEU A 198 25.39 6.85 2.45
N LEU A 199 24.91 8.00 2.95
CA LEU A 199 25.60 8.77 3.98
C LEU A 199 25.72 7.97 5.29
N LEU A 200 24.64 7.34 5.72
CA LEU A 200 24.63 6.49 6.92
C LEU A 200 25.60 5.32 6.75
N SER A 201 25.59 4.62 5.61
CA SER A 201 26.52 3.50 5.35
C SER A 201 27.97 3.96 5.35
N ARG A 202 28.26 5.12 4.78
CA ARG A 202 29.61 5.69 4.78
C ARG A 202 30.07 6.01 6.21
N PHE A 203 29.20 6.57 7.04
CA PHE A 203 29.54 6.87 8.44
C PHE A 203 29.63 5.60 9.29
N THR A 204 28.83 4.58 9.04
CA THR A 204 28.96 3.25 9.65
C THR A 204 30.38 2.71 9.47
N HIS A 205 30.89 2.74 8.23
CA HIS A 205 32.27 2.31 7.93
C HIS A 205 33.32 3.23 8.57
N MET A 206 33.12 4.55 8.54
CA MET A 206 34.10 5.49 9.12
C MET A 206 34.23 5.36 10.65
N GLN A 207 33.27 4.73 11.30
CA GLN A 207 33.22 4.49 12.75
C GLN A 207 33.49 3.03 13.13
N ASP A 208 33.91 2.20 12.15
CA ASP A 208 34.15 0.76 12.32
C ASP A 208 32.94 0.03 12.93
N MET A 209 31.72 0.37 12.46
CA MET A 209 30.46 -0.17 12.96
C MET A 209 29.79 -1.16 11.98
N GLU A 210 30.38 -1.39 10.83
CA GLU A 210 29.88 -2.39 9.88
C GLU A 210 29.96 -3.81 10.45
N ASP A 211 29.05 -4.64 10.01
CA ASP A 211 29.03 -6.04 10.40
C ASP A 211 29.88 -6.86 9.45
N GLU A 212 31.20 -6.92 9.71
CA GLU A 212 32.17 -7.64 8.88
C GLU A 212 31.77 -9.11 8.67
N GLU A 213 31.27 -9.81 9.71
CA GLU A 213 30.87 -11.21 9.60
C GLU A 213 29.71 -11.40 8.61
N PHE A 214 28.71 -10.52 8.69
CA PHE A 214 27.57 -10.56 7.74
C PHE A 214 28.05 -10.22 6.33
N LEU A 215 28.88 -9.20 6.17
CA LEU A 215 29.38 -8.75 4.87
C LEU A 215 30.21 -9.84 4.17
N GLU A 216 31.05 -10.54 4.93
CA GLU A 216 31.95 -11.59 4.37
C GLU A 216 31.20 -12.91 4.07
N ASN A 217 30.25 -13.30 4.91
CA ASN A 217 29.66 -14.65 4.83
C ASN A 217 28.23 -14.70 4.28
N HIS A 218 27.52 -13.56 4.28
CA HIS A 218 26.10 -13.48 3.95
C HIS A 218 25.74 -12.35 2.98
N SER A 219 26.72 -11.82 2.25
CA SER A 219 26.43 -10.79 1.26
C SER A 219 27.34 -10.85 0.03
N GLU A 220 26.87 -10.23 -1.05
CA GLU A 220 27.61 -10.01 -2.29
C GLU A 220 27.54 -8.53 -2.69
N GLY A 221 28.64 -7.97 -3.21
CA GLY A 221 28.66 -6.62 -3.76
C GLY A 221 28.88 -5.49 -2.73
N ALA A 222 29.19 -5.78 -1.46
CA ALA A 222 29.40 -4.78 -0.42
C ALA A 222 30.48 -3.75 -0.76
N GLU A 223 31.56 -4.16 -1.43
CA GLU A 223 32.65 -3.27 -1.85
C GLU A 223 32.18 -2.25 -2.90
N TRP A 224 31.41 -2.69 -3.91
CA TRP A 224 30.85 -1.81 -4.94
C TRP A 224 29.85 -0.81 -4.35
N PHE A 225 28.98 -1.28 -3.46
CA PHE A 225 28.08 -0.38 -2.73
C PHE A 225 28.84 0.67 -1.93
N PHE A 226 29.91 0.26 -1.23
CA PHE A 226 30.72 1.20 -0.47
C PHE A 226 31.41 2.23 -1.39
N ASP A 227 31.86 1.84 -2.57
CA ASP A 227 32.43 2.76 -3.56
C ASP A 227 31.42 3.82 -4.00
N ILE A 228 30.13 3.44 -4.17
CA ILE A 228 29.05 4.40 -4.45
C ILE A 228 28.93 5.44 -3.33
N THR A 229 29.06 5.06 -2.07
CA THR A 229 28.95 5.99 -0.93
C THR A 229 30.02 7.08 -0.95
N ARG A 230 31.15 6.85 -1.64
CA ARG A 230 32.30 7.76 -1.72
C ARG A 230 32.31 8.66 -2.96
N ASN A 231 31.36 8.53 -3.86
CA ASN A 231 31.33 9.24 -5.13
C ASN A 231 31.28 10.77 -5.01
N ARG A 232 31.00 11.29 -3.82
CA ARG A 232 30.94 12.74 -3.56
C ARG A 232 31.31 13.11 -2.11
N PRO A 233 31.64 14.40 -1.86
CA PRO A 233 31.95 14.87 -0.50
C PRO A 233 30.79 14.70 0.47
N VAL A 234 31.08 14.36 1.73
CA VAL A 234 30.08 14.18 2.81
C VAL A 234 29.14 15.39 2.97
N VAL A 235 29.69 16.61 2.91
CA VAL A 235 28.90 17.86 3.01
C VAL A 235 27.87 18.03 1.90
N SER A 236 28.04 17.37 0.77
CA SER A 236 27.06 17.44 -0.31
C SER A 236 25.81 16.59 0.01
N TYR A 237 25.96 15.51 0.75
CA TYR A 237 24.83 14.72 1.25
C TYR A 237 24.00 15.52 2.27
N GLU A 238 24.64 16.24 3.20
CA GLU A 238 23.96 17.13 4.14
C GLU A 238 23.16 18.20 3.38
N ALA A 239 23.76 18.82 2.38
CA ALA A 239 23.11 19.87 1.59
C ALA A 239 21.88 19.36 0.82
N THR A 240 21.95 18.15 0.24
CA THR A 240 20.83 17.60 -0.56
C THR A 240 19.75 16.95 0.28
N THR A 241 20.11 16.23 1.33
CA THR A 241 19.14 15.59 2.23
C THR A 241 18.46 16.57 3.19
N GLY A 242 19.15 17.67 3.52
CA GLY A 242 18.75 18.61 4.57
C GLY A 242 18.85 18.02 5.98
N VAL A 243 19.56 16.91 6.14
CA VAL A 243 19.81 16.23 7.43
C VAL A 243 21.21 16.60 7.92
N PRO A 244 21.35 17.26 9.08
CA PRO A 244 22.65 17.62 9.63
C PRO A 244 23.53 16.40 9.94
N LEU A 245 24.83 16.47 9.66
CA LEU A 245 25.78 15.40 9.98
C LEU A 245 25.80 15.03 11.47
N SER A 246 25.48 15.99 12.34
CA SER A 246 25.35 15.73 13.78
C SER A 246 24.23 14.74 14.10
N GLN A 247 23.12 14.79 13.37
CA GLN A 247 22.04 13.81 13.55
C GLN A 247 22.41 12.42 13.01
N VAL A 248 23.24 12.36 11.96
CA VAL A 248 23.78 11.09 11.47
C VAL A 248 24.63 10.42 12.55
N ASN A 249 25.55 11.17 13.17
CA ASN A 249 26.35 10.67 14.27
C ASN A 249 25.50 10.27 15.49
N GLU A 250 24.50 11.10 15.86
CA GLU A 250 23.60 10.80 16.98
C GLU A 250 22.81 9.49 16.74
N LEU A 251 22.39 9.23 15.50
CA LEU A 251 21.73 7.97 15.15
C LEU A 251 22.69 6.79 15.32
N LEU A 252 23.91 6.86 14.78
CA LEU A 252 24.87 5.76 14.84
C LEU A 252 25.28 5.47 16.30
N GLU A 253 25.56 6.49 17.10
CA GLU A 253 25.80 6.33 18.54
C GLU A 253 24.61 5.66 19.26
N LEU A 254 23.37 5.98 18.86
CA LEU A 254 22.17 5.42 19.47
C LEU A 254 22.00 3.92 19.15
N VAL A 255 22.34 3.49 17.92
CA VAL A 255 22.14 2.10 17.46
C VAL A 255 23.32 1.19 17.78
N GLU A 256 24.44 1.74 18.23
CA GLU A 256 25.65 0.98 18.57
C GLU A 256 25.35 -0.11 19.62
N ASN A 257 25.69 -1.36 19.30
CA ASN A 257 25.45 -2.54 20.14
C ASN A 257 23.98 -2.77 20.55
N LYS A 258 23.03 -2.38 19.68
CA LYS A 258 21.57 -2.53 19.88
C LYS A 258 20.96 -3.43 18.83
N LYS A 259 19.85 -4.10 19.20
CA LYS A 259 18.96 -4.75 18.24
C LYS A 259 18.14 -3.68 17.53
N VAL A 260 18.37 -3.50 16.25
CA VAL A 260 17.73 -2.45 15.44
C VAL A 260 16.72 -3.06 14.49
N SER A 261 15.54 -2.47 14.43
CA SER A 261 14.56 -2.72 13.37
C SER A 261 14.32 -1.46 12.57
N ILE A 262 14.11 -1.63 11.25
CA ILE A 262 13.75 -0.53 10.35
C ILE A 262 12.36 -0.81 9.79
N VAL A 263 11.42 0.11 9.98
CA VAL A 263 10.04 0.00 9.47
C VAL A 263 9.86 1.03 8.38
N VAL A 264 9.94 0.57 7.12
CA VAL A 264 9.91 1.42 5.93
C VAL A 264 8.48 1.62 5.44
N GLY A 265 8.18 2.81 4.96
CA GLY A 265 6.87 3.18 4.42
C GLY A 265 6.86 3.37 2.91
N LEU A 266 5.65 3.54 2.38
CA LEU A 266 5.43 3.73 0.94
C LEU A 266 5.92 5.10 0.43
N GLY A 267 6.16 6.04 1.32
CA GLY A 267 6.58 7.39 0.95
C GLY A 267 7.91 7.45 0.20
N ILE A 268 8.81 6.50 0.49
CA ILE A 268 10.16 6.47 -0.11
C ILE A 268 10.17 6.00 -1.58
N GLN A 269 9.17 5.24 -2.02
CA GLN A 269 9.20 4.54 -3.30
C GLN A 269 8.20 5.05 -4.34
N LYS A 270 7.46 6.13 -4.07
CA LYS A 270 6.48 6.71 -5.02
C LYS A 270 7.14 7.63 -6.07
N TYR A 271 8.33 7.24 -6.50
CA TYR A 271 9.18 7.90 -7.47
C TYR A 271 9.59 6.91 -8.57
N PHE A 272 10.17 7.37 -9.68
CA PHE A 272 10.58 6.50 -10.79
C PHE A 272 11.51 5.39 -10.31
N GLU A 273 12.52 5.74 -9.55
CA GLU A 273 13.54 4.80 -9.11
C GLU A 273 13.27 4.28 -7.69
N GLY A 274 11.98 4.09 -7.34
CA GLY A 274 11.56 3.66 -6.01
C GLY A 274 12.17 2.33 -5.56
N ALA A 275 12.44 1.41 -6.49
CA ALA A 275 13.14 0.16 -6.22
C ALA A 275 14.60 0.40 -5.77
N GLN A 276 15.34 1.25 -6.49
CA GLN A 276 16.71 1.59 -6.13
C GLN A 276 16.79 2.35 -4.80
N ILE A 277 15.82 3.23 -4.52
CA ILE A 277 15.74 3.93 -3.23
C ILE A 277 15.56 2.94 -2.09
N MET A 278 14.61 1.99 -2.22
CA MET A 278 14.40 0.95 -1.21
C MET A 278 15.64 0.07 -1.05
N ARG A 279 16.28 -0.31 -2.15
CA ARG A 279 17.49 -1.14 -2.14
C ARG A 279 18.66 -0.45 -1.44
N CYS A 280 18.81 0.88 -1.55
CA CYS A 280 19.79 1.64 -0.77
C CYS A 280 19.52 1.59 0.74
N ILE A 281 18.24 1.73 1.15
CA ILE A 281 17.87 1.64 2.56
C ILE A 281 18.13 0.23 3.10
N ASP A 282 17.81 -0.78 2.32
CA ASP A 282 18.04 -2.18 2.67
C ASP A 282 19.53 -2.53 2.70
N SER A 283 20.33 -1.95 1.77
CA SER A 283 21.79 -2.05 1.77
C SER A 283 22.41 -1.40 3.03
N PHE A 284 21.91 -0.24 3.46
CA PHE A 284 22.35 0.34 4.75
C PHE A 284 22.04 -0.61 5.91
N ALA A 285 20.85 -1.22 5.93
CA ALA A 285 20.48 -2.18 6.96
C ALA A 285 21.40 -3.42 6.95
N ALA A 286 21.74 -3.93 5.76
CA ALA A 286 22.67 -5.03 5.59
C ALA A 286 24.09 -4.66 6.10
N TYR A 287 24.55 -3.47 5.73
CA TYR A 287 25.84 -2.95 6.14
C TYR A 287 25.98 -2.83 7.66
N LEU A 288 24.91 -2.42 8.33
CA LEU A 288 24.83 -2.33 9.80
C LEU A 288 24.54 -3.68 10.49
N GLY A 289 24.40 -4.78 9.75
CA GLY A 289 24.10 -6.10 10.31
C GLY A 289 22.67 -6.27 10.82
N VAL A 290 21.71 -5.42 10.39
CA VAL A 290 20.30 -5.50 10.80
C VAL A 290 19.63 -6.80 10.35
N HIS A 291 20.12 -7.39 9.27
CA HIS A 291 19.58 -8.64 8.71
C HIS A 291 20.09 -9.92 9.40
N LYS A 292 20.97 -9.82 10.38
CA LYS A 292 21.43 -10.98 11.13
C LYS A 292 20.29 -11.71 11.84
N LYS A 293 20.52 -13.02 12.07
CA LYS A 293 19.55 -13.88 12.77
C LYS A 293 19.18 -13.35 14.15
N ASP A 294 20.14 -12.85 14.90
CA ASP A 294 19.98 -12.37 16.27
C ASP A 294 19.71 -10.87 16.38
N SER A 295 19.54 -10.18 15.24
CA SER A 295 19.20 -8.76 15.17
C SER A 295 17.70 -8.53 15.03
N GLY A 296 17.30 -7.31 14.72
CA GLY A 296 15.93 -6.94 14.36
C GLY A 296 15.56 -7.39 12.95
N GLY A 297 15.41 -6.46 12.05
CA GLY A 297 15.12 -6.69 10.64
C GLY A 297 14.55 -5.46 9.96
N VAL A 298 14.24 -5.59 8.68
CA VAL A 298 13.61 -4.52 7.91
C VAL A 298 12.22 -4.95 7.48
N TRP A 299 11.22 -4.18 7.92
CA TRP A 299 9.81 -4.35 7.55
C TRP A 299 9.40 -3.35 6.49
N TYR A 300 8.82 -3.88 5.43
CA TYR A 300 8.14 -3.14 4.39
C TYR A 300 6.76 -3.79 4.18
N LEU A 301 6.12 -3.68 3.03
CA LEU A 301 5.02 -4.56 2.67
C LEU A 301 5.62 -5.85 2.11
N SER A 302 5.10 -7.00 2.54
CA SER A 302 5.53 -8.30 2.02
C SER A 302 4.53 -8.83 0.99
N ASP A 303 4.93 -9.88 0.28
CA ASP A 303 3.95 -10.73 -0.38
C ASP A 303 3.14 -11.49 0.69
N SER A 304 1.91 -11.06 0.92
CA SER A 304 1.02 -11.69 1.90
C SER A 304 0.69 -13.14 1.58
N SER A 305 0.94 -13.59 0.36
CA SER A 305 0.79 -14.99 -0.04
C SER A 305 2.04 -15.84 0.21
N PHE A 306 3.16 -15.23 0.63
CA PHE A 306 4.40 -15.95 0.88
C PHE A 306 4.19 -17.11 1.85
N GLY A 307 4.63 -18.30 1.44
CA GLY A 307 4.45 -19.57 2.20
C GLY A 307 3.05 -20.18 2.10
N PHE A 308 2.09 -19.49 1.45
CA PHE A 308 0.77 -20.04 1.16
C PHE A 308 0.59 -20.26 -0.34
N GLU A 309 0.14 -21.45 -0.73
CA GLU A 309 -0.30 -21.70 -2.10
C GLU A 309 -1.68 -21.04 -2.31
N ASN A 310 -1.80 -20.18 -3.31
CA ASN A 310 -3.09 -19.55 -3.64
C ASN A 310 -4.06 -20.60 -4.22
N GLN A 311 -5.03 -21.03 -3.40
CA GLN A 311 -5.99 -22.09 -3.74
C GLN A 311 -6.96 -21.73 -4.87
N LEU A 312 -7.05 -20.44 -5.22
CA LEU A 312 -7.89 -19.93 -6.30
C LEU A 312 -7.09 -19.54 -7.56
N LYS A 313 -5.76 -19.72 -7.53
CA LYS A 313 -4.90 -19.42 -8.68
C LYS A 313 -5.19 -20.38 -9.82
N ILE A 314 -5.26 -19.85 -11.02
CA ILE A 314 -5.25 -20.60 -12.27
C ILE A 314 -4.27 -19.94 -13.23
N GLU A 315 -3.55 -20.76 -13.98
CA GLU A 315 -2.66 -20.26 -15.02
C GLU A 315 -3.45 -19.85 -16.27
N GLY A 316 -3.08 -18.70 -16.83
CA GLY A 316 -3.68 -18.16 -18.07
C GLY A 316 -2.66 -17.34 -18.85
N LYS A 317 -2.90 -17.23 -20.15
CA LYS A 317 -2.06 -16.41 -21.07
C LYS A 317 -2.63 -15.00 -21.26
N ASN A 318 -3.26 -14.47 -20.23
CA ASN A 318 -3.91 -13.16 -20.27
C ASN A 318 -2.89 -12.03 -20.53
N LYS A 319 -3.25 -11.10 -21.39
CA LYS A 319 -2.55 -9.82 -21.51
C LYS A 319 -2.61 -9.09 -20.17
N LYS A 320 -1.51 -8.48 -19.76
CA LYS A 320 -1.42 -7.69 -18.53
C LYS A 320 -1.01 -6.26 -18.84
N VAL A 321 -1.66 -5.29 -18.19
CA VAL A 321 -1.39 -3.86 -18.32
C VAL A 321 -1.08 -3.25 -16.96
N SER A 322 -0.23 -2.22 -16.91
CA SER A 322 0.07 -1.55 -15.64
C SER A 322 -1.19 -0.92 -15.07
N VAL A 323 -1.48 -1.19 -13.78
CA VAL A 323 -2.62 -0.61 -13.07
C VAL A 323 -2.54 0.92 -12.99
N ALA A 324 -1.33 1.48 -13.02
CA ALA A 324 -1.07 2.92 -12.97
C ALA A 324 -1.22 3.63 -14.33
N GLN A 325 -1.27 2.87 -15.45
CA GLN A 325 -1.29 3.39 -16.81
C GLN A 325 -2.44 2.82 -17.64
N VAL A 326 -3.51 2.38 -16.99
CA VAL A 326 -4.67 1.84 -17.71
C VAL A 326 -5.29 2.93 -18.56
N ASP A 327 -5.34 2.68 -19.87
CA ASP A 327 -6.21 3.42 -20.77
C ASP A 327 -7.56 2.71 -20.80
N PHE A 328 -8.50 3.18 -20.00
CA PHE A 328 -9.84 2.59 -19.91
C PHE A 328 -10.61 2.68 -21.23
N SER A 329 -10.33 3.68 -22.07
CA SER A 329 -10.99 3.84 -23.38
C SER A 329 -10.67 2.74 -24.39
N SER A 330 -9.62 1.97 -24.14
CA SER A 330 -9.19 0.85 -24.98
C SER A 330 -10.04 -0.42 -24.81
N TYR A 331 -11.06 -0.41 -23.96
CA TYR A 331 -11.86 -1.59 -23.63
C TYR A 331 -13.36 -1.34 -23.85
N ASP A 332 -14.05 -2.33 -24.42
CA ASP A 332 -15.50 -2.30 -24.58
C ASP A 332 -16.24 -2.61 -23.28
N LEU A 333 -15.58 -3.38 -22.38
CA LEU A 333 -16.07 -3.71 -21.04
C LEU A 333 -14.97 -3.59 -19.99
N VAL A 334 -15.28 -2.84 -18.93
CA VAL A 334 -14.42 -2.67 -17.77
C VAL A 334 -15.13 -3.19 -16.52
N PHE A 335 -14.63 -4.26 -15.93
CA PHE A 335 -15.12 -4.79 -14.66
C PHE A 335 -14.22 -4.35 -13.52
N ILE A 336 -14.75 -3.52 -12.61
CA ILE A 336 -14.04 -2.96 -11.47
C ILE A 336 -14.52 -3.63 -10.19
N GLN A 337 -13.61 -4.31 -9.50
CA GLN A 337 -13.88 -4.97 -8.22
C GLN A 337 -13.15 -4.29 -7.07
N GLY A 338 -13.88 -3.89 -6.03
CA GLY A 338 -13.31 -3.39 -4.78
C GLY A 338 -12.34 -2.23 -4.99
N GLY A 339 -12.58 -1.39 -5.98
CA GLY A 339 -11.74 -0.27 -6.37
C GLY A 339 -12.53 1.02 -6.59
N ASN A 340 -11.82 2.16 -6.47
CA ASN A 340 -12.33 3.48 -6.77
C ASN A 340 -11.31 4.24 -7.64
N PRO A 341 -11.04 3.78 -8.90
CA PRO A 341 -9.99 4.35 -9.74
C PRO A 341 -10.16 5.85 -10.01
N VAL A 342 -11.37 6.39 -10.04
CA VAL A 342 -11.60 7.83 -10.18
C VAL A 342 -10.89 8.66 -9.10
N VAL A 343 -10.73 8.10 -7.90
CA VAL A 343 -10.02 8.75 -6.78
C VAL A 343 -8.62 8.19 -6.58
N SER A 344 -8.43 6.88 -6.75
CA SER A 344 -7.20 6.19 -6.36
C SER A 344 -6.17 6.01 -7.47
N ALA A 345 -6.56 6.02 -8.72
CA ALA A 345 -5.62 5.94 -9.84
C ALA A 345 -5.04 7.32 -10.19
N PRO A 346 -3.80 7.37 -10.70
CA PRO A 346 -3.19 8.64 -11.12
C PRO A 346 -3.90 9.21 -12.35
N ASN A 347 -3.82 10.53 -12.52
CA ASN A 347 -4.46 11.29 -13.60
C ASN A 347 -5.97 11.06 -13.69
N THR A 348 -6.69 11.52 -12.68
CA THR A 348 -8.16 11.38 -12.56
C THR A 348 -8.90 11.78 -13.83
N LYS A 349 -8.45 12.82 -14.53
CA LYS A 349 -9.09 13.29 -15.78
C LYS A 349 -9.08 12.20 -16.85
N SER A 350 -7.94 11.57 -17.08
CA SER A 350 -7.81 10.48 -18.06
C SER A 350 -8.64 9.26 -17.66
N VAL A 351 -8.74 8.94 -16.37
CA VAL A 351 -9.58 7.86 -15.86
C VAL A 351 -11.05 8.11 -16.19
N ILE A 352 -11.56 9.30 -15.86
CA ILE A 352 -12.96 9.68 -16.12
C ILE A 352 -13.28 9.66 -17.62
N GLU A 353 -12.40 10.24 -18.44
CA GLU A 353 -12.57 10.27 -19.89
C GLU A 353 -12.59 8.85 -20.49
N GLY A 354 -11.73 7.97 -19.98
CA GLY A 354 -11.66 6.59 -20.42
C GLY A 354 -12.90 5.78 -20.04
N LEU A 355 -13.38 5.88 -18.82
CA LEU A 355 -14.57 5.17 -18.33
C LEU A 355 -15.84 5.54 -19.12
N LYS A 356 -15.98 6.77 -19.58
CA LYS A 356 -17.14 7.21 -20.39
C LYS A 356 -17.25 6.53 -21.76
N ASN A 357 -16.19 5.91 -22.24
CA ASN A 357 -16.15 5.25 -23.55
C ASN A 357 -16.32 3.72 -23.46
N SER A 358 -16.51 3.16 -22.27
CA SER A 358 -16.62 1.73 -22.00
C SER A 358 -17.96 1.39 -21.36
N PHE A 359 -18.39 0.14 -21.46
CA PHE A 359 -19.42 -0.38 -20.56
C PHE A 359 -18.76 -0.71 -19.21
N VAL A 360 -19.11 0.02 -18.18
CA VAL A 360 -18.45 -0.07 -16.87
C VAL A 360 -19.32 -0.83 -15.89
N VAL A 361 -18.74 -1.85 -15.26
CA VAL A 361 -19.34 -2.62 -14.17
C VAL A 361 -18.58 -2.38 -12.89
N CYS A 362 -19.23 -1.87 -11.85
CA CYS A 362 -18.68 -1.76 -10.51
C CYS A 362 -19.24 -2.87 -9.62
N PHE A 363 -18.37 -3.72 -9.08
CA PHE A 363 -18.70 -4.73 -8.07
C PHE A 363 -18.12 -4.30 -6.73
N THR A 364 -18.97 -3.82 -5.84
CA THR A 364 -18.55 -3.11 -4.61
C THR A 364 -19.58 -3.23 -3.49
N THR A 365 -19.15 -3.02 -2.25
CA THR A 365 -20.04 -3.00 -1.07
C THR A 365 -20.75 -1.66 -0.89
N THR A 366 -20.12 -0.55 -1.31
CA THR A 366 -20.62 0.82 -1.14
C THR A 366 -20.64 1.57 -2.45
N TYR A 367 -21.52 2.54 -2.61
CA TYR A 367 -21.53 3.44 -3.76
C TYR A 367 -20.37 4.44 -3.63
N ASN A 368 -19.41 4.37 -4.54
CA ASN A 368 -18.23 5.23 -4.55
C ASN A 368 -18.16 6.11 -5.81
N ASP A 369 -17.17 7.01 -5.89
CA ASP A 369 -17.07 7.99 -6.99
C ASP A 369 -16.98 7.33 -8.38
N THR A 370 -16.42 6.13 -8.48
CA THR A 370 -16.35 5.39 -9.76
C THR A 370 -17.72 4.90 -10.20
N CYS A 371 -18.63 4.63 -9.25
CA CYS A 371 -19.99 4.19 -9.57
C CYS A 371 -20.81 5.27 -10.32
N GLU A 372 -20.42 6.55 -10.23
CA GLU A 372 -21.04 7.64 -11.00
C GLU A 372 -20.83 7.48 -12.53
N TYR A 373 -19.83 6.70 -12.92
CA TYR A 373 -19.46 6.42 -14.30
C TYR A 373 -19.78 4.97 -14.71
N ALA A 374 -20.47 4.21 -13.85
CA ALA A 374 -20.79 2.82 -14.11
C ALA A 374 -22.16 2.68 -14.76
N ASP A 375 -22.26 1.83 -15.81
CA ASP A 375 -23.53 1.41 -16.40
C ASP A 375 -24.25 0.40 -15.51
N LEU A 376 -23.47 -0.46 -14.81
CA LEU A 376 -23.98 -1.50 -13.92
C LEU A 376 -23.22 -1.50 -12.60
N VAL A 377 -23.94 -1.35 -11.49
CA VAL A 377 -23.39 -1.52 -10.14
C VAL A 377 -23.99 -2.77 -9.51
N ILE A 378 -23.14 -3.71 -9.12
CA ILE A 378 -23.52 -4.98 -8.47
C ILE A 378 -23.09 -4.92 -7.00
N PRO A 379 -24.02 -5.08 -6.04
CA PRO A 379 -23.70 -5.03 -4.63
C PRO A 379 -22.97 -6.29 -4.16
N SER A 380 -21.76 -6.13 -3.64
CA SER A 380 -21.03 -7.21 -2.97
C SER A 380 -21.56 -7.43 -1.56
N SER A 381 -21.62 -8.68 -1.13
CA SER A 381 -22.01 -9.04 0.24
C SER A 381 -21.06 -8.44 1.28
N SER A 382 -21.60 -8.03 2.42
CA SER A 382 -20.84 -7.58 3.58
C SER A 382 -19.80 -8.64 4.00
N PHE A 383 -18.67 -8.19 4.55
CA PHE A 383 -17.67 -9.10 5.13
C PHE A 383 -18.21 -9.93 6.31
N LEU A 384 -19.33 -9.51 6.93
CA LEU A 384 -20.03 -10.25 7.99
C LEU A 384 -20.91 -11.38 7.43
N SER A 385 -21.28 -11.33 6.15
CA SER A 385 -22.18 -12.29 5.50
C SER A 385 -21.48 -13.27 4.58
N LYS A 386 -20.17 -13.37 4.62
CA LYS A 386 -19.38 -14.30 3.81
C LYS A 386 -18.21 -14.86 4.60
N ARG A 387 -17.77 -16.05 4.21
CA ARG A 387 -16.53 -16.64 4.73
C ARG A 387 -15.34 -16.07 3.99
N ASP A 388 -14.23 -15.87 4.69
CA ASP A 388 -12.98 -15.44 4.08
C ASP A 388 -11.77 -15.77 4.97
N VAL A 389 -10.59 -15.65 4.41
CA VAL A 389 -9.31 -15.65 5.13
C VAL A 389 -8.55 -14.39 4.77
N ARG A 390 -8.05 -13.69 5.77
CA ARG A 390 -7.22 -12.50 5.60
C ARG A 390 -5.78 -12.83 5.97
N LEU A 391 -4.87 -12.69 5.02
CA LEU A 391 -3.43 -12.76 5.23
C LEU A 391 -2.88 -11.34 5.43
N SER A 392 -1.77 -11.21 6.16
CA SER A 392 -1.11 -9.93 6.36
C SER A 392 0.10 -9.79 5.43
N TYR A 393 0.38 -8.59 5.01
CA TYR A 393 1.65 -8.21 4.39
C TYR A 393 2.62 -7.52 5.39
N GLY A 394 2.35 -7.66 6.68
CA GLY A 394 3.17 -7.13 7.77
C GLY A 394 3.66 -8.17 8.76
N HIS A 395 2.99 -9.31 8.82
CA HIS A 395 3.30 -10.38 9.77
C HIS A 395 2.71 -11.72 9.29
N GLU A 396 3.14 -12.82 9.90
CA GLU A 396 2.78 -14.20 9.54
C GLU A 396 1.38 -14.66 10.02
N TYR A 397 0.73 -13.89 10.87
CA TYR A 397 -0.59 -14.26 11.41
C TYR A 397 -1.71 -14.01 10.40
N LYS A 398 -2.65 -14.95 10.36
CA LYS A 398 -3.86 -14.89 9.53
C LYS A 398 -5.10 -14.63 10.38
N ALA A 399 -6.12 -14.07 9.78
CA ALA A 399 -7.45 -13.90 10.36
C ALA A 399 -8.49 -14.65 9.51
N ILE A 400 -9.52 -15.19 10.17
CA ILE A 400 -10.55 -16.01 9.53
C ILE A 400 -11.93 -15.40 9.78
N SER A 401 -12.79 -15.41 8.78
CA SER A 401 -14.19 -14.99 8.89
C SER A 401 -15.13 -16.17 8.75
N ASP A 402 -16.04 -16.29 9.70
CA ASP A 402 -17.28 -17.08 9.61
C ASP A 402 -18.44 -16.18 9.13
N ILE A 403 -19.54 -16.77 8.70
CA ILE A 403 -20.78 -16.02 8.44
C ILE A 403 -21.39 -15.62 9.78
N VAL A 404 -21.45 -14.33 10.06
CA VAL A 404 -22.02 -13.74 11.28
C VAL A 404 -23.46 -13.33 11.06
N GLU A 405 -23.75 -12.72 9.91
CA GLU A 405 -25.07 -12.23 9.51
C GLU A 405 -25.52 -12.97 8.25
N GLU A 406 -26.83 -13.12 8.08
CA GLU A 406 -27.38 -13.60 6.82
C GLU A 406 -27.09 -12.58 5.70
N ALA A 407 -26.73 -13.07 4.51
CA ALA A 407 -26.58 -12.22 3.36
C ALA A 407 -27.91 -11.56 2.99
N LYS A 408 -27.90 -10.28 2.62
CA LYS A 408 -29.09 -9.62 2.09
C LYS A 408 -29.42 -10.18 0.70
N ASP A 409 -30.71 -10.39 0.41
CA ASP A 409 -31.21 -11.08 -0.79
C ASP A 409 -30.66 -10.54 -2.12
N ASN A 410 -30.33 -9.26 -2.18
CA ASN A 410 -29.84 -8.62 -3.40
C ASN A 410 -28.32 -8.40 -3.44
N THR A 411 -27.55 -9.13 -2.62
CA THR A 411 -26.08 -9.06 -2.61
C THR A 411 -25.45 -10.42 -2.92
N ILE A 412 -24.23 -10.41 -3.46
CA ILE A 412 -23.51 -11.64 -3.83
C ILE A 412 -22.05 -11.55 -3.39
N SER A 413 -21.48 -12.64 -2.87
CA SER A 413 -20.04 -12.70 -2.56
C SER A 413 -19.22 -12.88 -3.83
N GLU A 414 -17.93 -12.54 -3.76
CA GLU A 414 -16.98 -12.70 -4.87
C GLU A 414 -16.86 -14.17 -5.29
N TYR A 415 -16.88 -15.08 -4.34
CA TYR A 415 -16.86 -16.51 -4.59
C TYR A 415 -18.13 -16.97 -5.33
N ASN A 416 -19.32 -16.54 -4.88
CA ASN A 416 -20.58 -16.93 -5.50
C ASN A 416 -20.78 -16.27 -6.87
N LEU A 417 -20.33 -15.02 -7.06
CA LEU A 417 -20.32 -14.37 -8.38
C LEU A 417 -19.44 -15.15 -9.37
N ALA A 418 -18.22 -15.49 -8.94
CA ALA A 418 -17.31 -16.28 -9.79
C ALA A 418 -17.88 -17.66 -10.11
N LYS A 419 -18.47 -18.36 -9.13
CA LYS A 419 -19.12 -19.66 -9.31
C LYS A 419 -20.29 -19.58 -10.30
N HIS A 420 -21.13 -18.54 -10.20
CA HIS A 420 -22.22 -18.29 -11.14
C HIS A 420 -21.71 -18.11 -12.57
N LEU A 421 -20.73 -17.23 -12.77
CA LEU A 421 -20.16 -16.95 -14.08
C LEU A 421 -19.42 -18.18 -14.66
N ILE A 422 -18.66 -18.90 -13.84
CA ILE A 422 -17.98 -20.15 -14.25
C ILE A 422 -18.98 -21.17 -14.76
N SER A 423 -20.11 -21.35 -14.07
CA SER A 423 -21.20 -22.25 -14.50
C SER A 423 -21.83 -21.79 -15.81
N GLU A 424 -22.11 -20.49 -15.96
CA GLU A 424 -22.71 -19.90 -17.17
C GLU A 424 -21.83 -20.04 -18.43
N PHE A 425 -20.50 -20.06 -18.23
CA PHE A 425 -19.52 -20.15 -19.31
C PHE A 425 -18.96 -21.57 -19.50
N GLY A 426 -19.31 -22.52 -18.63
CA GLY A 426 -18.82 -23.91 -18.70
C GLY A 426 -17.32 -24.02 -18.43
N PHE A 427 -16.75 -23.14 -17.59
CA PHE A 427 -15.34 -23.15 -17.22
C PHE A 427 -15.03 -24.14 -16.09
N LYS A 428 -13.73 -24.31 -15.77
CA LYS A 428 -13.29 -25.19 -14.69
C LYS A 428 -13.78 -24.65 -13.34
N GLU A 429 -14.46 -25.49 -12.58
CA GLU A 429 -15.01 -25.17 -11.26
C GLU A 429 -13.92 -24.77 -10.25
N LEU A 430 -14.31 -23.90 -9.31
CA LEU A 430 -13.49 -23.55 -8.14
C LEU A 430 -13.45 -24.70 -7.14
N LYS A 431 -12.39 -24.79 -6.35
CA LYS A 431 -12.41 -25.56 -5.09
C LYS A 431 -13.55 -25.03 -4.21
N SER A 432 -14.14 -25.88 -3.37
CA SER A 432 -15.16 -25.45 -2.43
C SER A 432 -14.61 -24.46 -1.39
N GLU A 433 -15.48 -23.61 -0.83
CA GLU A 433 -15.08 -22.70 0.26
C GLU A 433 -14.47 -23.46 1.45
N ASP A 434 -15.01 -24.65 1.77
CA ASP A 434 -14.49 -25.49 2.85
C ASP A 434 -13.04 -25.92 2.58
N GLU A 435 -12.77 -26.46 1.39
CA GLU A 435 -11.41 -26.87 1.01
C GLU A 435 -10.42 -25.70 1.06
N ILE A 436 -10.83 -24.52 0.59
CA ILE A 436 -9.99 -23.32 0.60
C ILE A 436 -9.70 -22.90 2.04
N ILE A 437 -10.73 -22.75 2.87
CA ILE A 437 -10.58 -22.27 4.24
C ILE A 437 -9.81 -23.27 5.09
N ASP A 438 -10.07 -24.58 4.93
CA ASP A 438 -9.37 -25.63 5.67
C ASP A 438 -7.88 -25.67 5.31
N TYR A 439 -7.52 -25.44 4.05
CA TYR A 439 -6.11 -25.28 3.66
C TYR A 439 -5.44 -24.17 4.48
N TYR A 440 -6.00 -22.96 4.47
CA TYR A 440 -5.40 -21.83 5.19
C TYR A 440 -5.43 -22.03 6.71
N LYS A 441 -6.49 -22.66 7.28
CA LYS A 441 -6.56 -22.98 8.70
C LYS A 441 -5.40 -23.87 9.15
N ASN A 442 -5.10 -24.88 8.35
CA ASN A 442 -4.15 -25.93 8.69
C ASN A 442 -2.70 -25.66 8.24
N THR A 443 -2.50 -24.65 7.39
CA THR A 443 -1.17 -24.27 6.94
C THR A 443 -0.54 -23.27 7.90
N THR A 444 0.68 -23.54 8.32
CA THR A 444 1.54 -22.62 9.06
C THR A 444 2.69 -22.21 8.16
N VAL A 445 2.94 -20.91 8.09
CA VAL A 445 4.08 -20.36 7.35
C VAL A 445 5.30 -20.39 8.25
N VAL A 446 6.41 -20.88 7.70
CA VAL A 446 7.72 -20.77 8.31
C VAL A 446 8.46 -19.70 7.51
N HIS A 447 8.86 -18.61 8.17
CA HIS A 447 9.72 -17.61 7.55
C HIS A 447 11.12 -18.18 7.43
N GLU A 448 11.53 -18.46 6.19
CA GLU A 448 12.92 -18.78 5.90
C GLU A 448 13.70 -17.46 5.81
N GLU A 449 14.82 -17.37 6.51
CA GLU A 449 15.75 -16.26 6.37
C GLU A 449 16.45 -16.40 4.99
N PHE A 450 16.68 -15.28 4.30
CA PHE A 450 17.44 -15.32 3.05
C PHE A 450 18.91 -15.68 3.35
N GLU A 451 19.53 -16.44 2.45
CA GLU A 451 20.88 -16.98 2.64
C GLU A 451 21.96 -15.93 2.39
N SER A 452 21.74 -15.03 1.43
CA SER A 452 22.69 -13.99 1.02
C SER A 452 21.98 -12.72 0.63
N PHE A 453 22.56 -11.57 0.92
CA PHE A 453 22.08 -10.24 0.53
C PHE A 453 22.91 -9.71 -0.65
N GLU A 454 22.25 -9.33 -1.73
CA GLU A 454 22.87 -8.72 -2.90
C GLU A 454 22.81 -7.19 -2.82
N PHE A 455 23.96 -6.55 -2.66
CA PHE A 455 24.05 -5.10 -2.62
C PHE A 455 23.77 -4.48 -3.98
N ILE A 456 23.32 -3.21 -3.98
CA ILE A 456 23.17 -2.44 -5.21
C ILE A 456 24.56 -2.02 -5.71
N GLU A 457 24.84 -2.31 -6.98
CA GLU A 457 26.15 -2.08 -7.59
C GLU A 457 26.23 -0.74 -8.35
N GLU A 458 25.11 -0.30 -8.91
CA GLU A 458 25.00 0.94 -9.68
C GLU A 458 23.75 1.70 -9.29
N LEU A 459 23.81 3.03 -9.34
CA LEU A 459 22.68 3.91 -9.09
C LEU A 459 22.43 4.79 -10.31
N ASP A 460 21.20 4.72 -10.81
CA ASP A 460 20.68 5.60 -11.86
C ASP A 460 19.41 6.30 -11.35
N ILE A 461 19.60 7.21 -10.41
CA ILE A 461 18.51 7.99 -9.82
C ILE A 461 18.62 9.44 -10.26
N GLU A 462 17.60 9.94 -10.96
CA GLU A 462 17.49 11.36 -11.26
C GLU A 462 16.86 12.13 -10.07
N PRO A 463 17.64 12.93 -9.36
CA PRO A 463 17.14 13.61 -8.16
C PRO A 463 16.14 14.71 -8.52
N LEU A 464 14.97 14.69 -7.89
CA LEU A 464 13.90 15.64 -8.15
C LEU A 464 14.29 17.09 -7.81
N TYR A 465 15.21 17.31 -6.86
CA TYR A 465 15.70 18.66 -6.50
C TYR A 465 16.46 19.35 -7.61
N LYS A 466 17.02 18.64 -8.59
CA LYS A 466 17.68 19.26 -9.76
C LYS A 466 16.72 20.04 -10.64
N HIS A 467 15.44 19.66 -10.65
CA HIS A 467 14.40 20.30 -11.45
C HIS A 467 13.60 21.34 -10.66
N LYS A 468 13.89 21.47 -9.36
CA LYS A 468 13.15 22.32 -8.46
C LYS A 468 13.63 23.78 -8.50
N THR A 469 12.69 24.71 -8.59
CA THR A 469 12.91 26.15 -8.39
C THR A 469 12.45 26.57 -6.99
N SER A 470 12.70 27.82 -6.60
CA SER A 470 12.24 28.37 -5.32
C SER A 470 10.71 28.50 -5.22
N SER A 471 10.00 28.55 -6.37
CA SER A 471 8.53 28.64 -6.43
C SER A 471 7.83 27.29 -6.46
N ASN A 472 8.56 26.18 -6.65
CA ASN A 472 7.96 24.86 -6.72
C ASN A 472 7.85 24.19 -5.35
N PHE A 473 6.81 23.36 -5.21
CA PHE A 473 6.58 22.52 -4.03
C PHE A 473 6.69 21.03 -4.41
N TYR A 474 7.28 20.24 -3.54
CA TYR A 474 7.22 18.77 -3.64
C TYR A 474 5.82 18.29 -3.29
N LEU A 475 5.23 17.43 -4.11
CA LEU A 475 3.99 16.73 -3.75
C LEU A 475 4.31 15.59 -2.78
N ILE A 476 3.67 15.58 -1.63
CA ILE A 476 3.79 14.50 -0.64
C ILE A 476 2.41 14.01 -0.26
N THR A 477 2.24 12.70 -0.16
CA THR A 477 0.99 12.09 0.29
C THR A 477 1.21 11.20 1.51
N GLY A 478 0.24 11.21 2.43
CA GLY A 478 0.27 10.36 3.63
C GLY A 478 -1.09 9.84 4.02
N LYS A 479 -1.13 8.81 4.88
CA LYS A 479 -2.37 8.23 5.40
C LYS A 479 -2.93 9.06 6.55
N SER A 480 -4.26 9.21 6.58
CA SER A 480 -4.99 9.78 7.72
C SER A 480 -5.41 8.68 8.68
N LYS A 481 -5.54 9.03 9.97
CA LYS A 481 -6.13 8.12 10.97
C LYS A 481 -7.66 7.97 10.84
N ASN A 482 -8.31 8.87 10.11
CA ASN A 482 -9.77 8.94 9.99
C ASN A 482 -10.27 8.39 8.64
N SER A 483 -9.36 7.98 7.77
CA SER A 483 -9.68 7.43 6.45
C SER A 483 -8.77 6.26 6.10
N LEU A 484 -9.24 5.41 5.21
CA LEU A 484 -8.43 4.37 4.59
C LEU A 484 -8.61 4.47 3.08
N ASN A 485 -7.53 4.77 2.37
CA ASN A 485 -7.58 5.07 0.93
C ASN A 485 -8.66 6.14 0.63
N SER A 486 -9.71 5.80 -0.14
CA SER A 486 -10.84 6.69 -0.44
C SER A 486 -12.08 6.44 0.41
N GLN A 487 -11.96 5.69 1.53
CA GLN A 487 -13.07 5.35 2.41
C GLN A 487 -13.09 6.23 3.66
N PHE A 488 -14.26 6.41 4.25
CA PHE A 488 -14.54 7.16 5.50
C PHE A 488 -14.35 8.67 5.35
N THR A 489 -13.84 9.34 6.39
CA THR A 489 -13.72 10.81 6.41
C THR A 489 -12.53 11.28 5.59
N ILE A 490 -12.80 11.86 4.44
CA ILE A 490 -11.77 12.38 3.53
C ILE A 490 -11.45 13.83 3.89
N ASP A 491 -10.15 14.14 3.89
CA ASP A 491 -9.62 15.48 4.07
C ASP A 491 -9.29 16.08 2.69
N ASN A 492 -9.83 17.26 2.41
CA ASN A 492 -9.71 17.93 1.09
C ASN A 492 -8.81 19.16 1.13
N TYR A 493 -7.96 19.30 2.12
CA TYR A 493 -7.00 20.39 2.22
C TYR A 493 -5.65 20.06 1.60
N VAL A 494 -4.91 21.11 1.21
CA VAL A 494 -3.46 21.04 1.08
C VAL A 494 -2.82 21.60 2.36
N TYR A 495 -1.86 20.90 2.91
CA TYR A 495 -1.11 21.34 4.09
C TYR A 495 0.23 21.93 3.66
N LEU A 496 0.51 23.16 4.09
CA LEU A 496 1.72 23.90 3.75
C LEU A 496 2.43 24.38 5.02
N ASN A 497 3.75 24.56 4.91
CA ASN A 497 4.55 25.17 5.97
C ASN A 497 4.22 26.69 6.08
N PRO A 498 4.30 27.31 7.28
CA PRO A 498 4.15 28.77 7.43
C PRO A 498 5.04 29.62 6.52
N SER A 499 6.24 29.13 6.18
CA SER A 499 7.18 29.79 5.26
C SER A 499 6.66 29.95 3.84
N SER A 500 5.60 29.22 3.46
CA SER A 500 4.98 29.33 2.13
C SER A 500 4.32 30.69 1.86
N GLY A 501 4.02 31.45 2.93
CA GLY A 501 3.35 32.75 2.82
C GLY A 501 1.82 32.71 2.69
N PHE A 502 1.23 31.53 2.50
CA PHE A 502 -0.22 31.34 2.48
C PHE A 502 -0.80 31.33 3.90
N LYS A 503 -2.13 31.41 4.00
CA LYS A 503 -2.87 31.41 5.27
C LYS A 503 -3.90 30.27 5.28
N ASN A 504 -4.36 29.93 6.50
CA ASN A 504 -5.47 28.99 6.64
C ASN A 504 -6.70 29.48 5.87
N ASP A 505 -7.36 28.55 5.19
CA ASP A 505 -8.56 28.74 4.39
C ASP A 505 -8.37 29.60 3.12
N ASP A 506 -7.12 29.96 2.75
CA ASP A 506 -6.85 30.50 1.43
C ASP A 506 -7.31 29.49 0.38
N ASN A 507 -8.02 29.96 -0.64
CA ASN A 507 -8.32 29.16 -1.82
C ASN A 507 -7.15 29.30 -2.80
N VAL A 508 -6.54 28.17 -3.14
CA VAL A 508 -5.38 28.11 -4.02
C VAL A 508 -5.63 27.22 -5.21
N LYS A 509 -5.16 27.66 -6.36
CA LYS A 509 -5.02 26.84 -7.55
C LYS A 509 -3.65 26.18 -7.54
N ILE A 510 -3.65 24.85 -7.62
CA ILE A 510 -2.43 24.06 -7.72
C ILE A 510 -2.33 23.48 -9.12
N THR A 511 -1.17 23.67 -9.74
CA THR A 511 -0.89 23.23 -11.10
C THR A 511 0.32 22.29 -11.13
N SER A 512 0.25 21.32 -12.01
CA SER A 512 1.34 20.38 -12.35
C SER A 512 1.40 20.21 -13.88
N PRO A 513 2.43 19.54 -14.43
CA PRO A 513 2.45 19.18 -15.85
C PRO A 513 1.29 18.27 -16.30
N TYR A 514 0.55 17.68 -15.36
CA TYR A 514 -0.52 16.70 -15.64
C TYR A 514 -1.93 17.28 -15.50
N GLY A 515 -2.08 18.39 -14.79
CA GLY A 515 -3.36 19.06 -14.62
C GLY A 515 -3.36 20.07 -13.48
N GLU A 516 -4.55 20.52 -13.13
CA GLU A 516 -4.78 21.56 -12.12
C GLU A 516 -6.00 21.23 -11.25
N ALA A 517 -6.01 21.72 -10.02
CA ALA A 517 -7.16 21.67 -9.13
C ALA A 517 -7.10 22.75 -8.04
N ASP A 518 -8.28 23.12 -7.53
CA ASP A 518 -8.41 24.10 -6.43
C ASP A 518 -8.46 23.41 -5.08
N PHE A 519 -7.74 23.96 -4.10
CA PHE A 519 -7.68 23.45 -2.73
C PHE A 519 -7.84 24.57 -1.72
N LEU A 520 -8.30 24.22 -0.52
CA LEU A 520 -8.17 25.07 0.66
C LEU A 520 -6.87 24.74 1.38
N VAL A 521 -6.21 25.77 1.88
CA VAL A 521 -4.93 25.66 2.59
C VAL A 521 -5.15 25.40 4.08
N LYS A 522 -4.35 24.51 4.65
CA LYS A 522 -4.07 24.44 6.08
C LYS A 522 -2.59 24.64 6.34
N ILE A 523 -2.27 25.57 7.23
CA ILE A 523 -0.89 25.86 7.64
C ILE A 523 -0.50 24.94 8.79
N SER A 524 0.68 24.33 8.69
CA SER A 524 1.22 23.45 9.70
C SER A 524 2.75 23.48 9.76
N GLU A 525 3.31 23.71 10.95
CA GLU A 525 4.75 23.60 11.22
C GLU A 525 5.28 22.17 11.12
N ASP A 526 4.39 21.18 11.08
CA ASP A 526 4.76 19.77 10.93
C ASP A 526 5.20 19.44 9.50
N ILE A 527 4.86 20.27 8.52
CA ILE A 527 5.22 20.08 7.10
C ILE A 527 6.59 20.72 6.84
N LYS A 528 7.47 19.99 6.15
CA LYS A 528 8.75 20.57 5.73
C LYS A 528 8.54 21.73 4.76
N ASP A 529 9.42 22.72 4.81
CA ASP A 529 9.41 23.84 3.87
C ASP A 529 9.40 23.36 2.42
N GLN A 530 8.71 24.09 1.56
CA GLN A 530 8.52 23.79 0.13
C GLN A 530 7.93 22.38 -0.14
N CYS A 531 7.19 21.80 0.79
CA CYS A 531 6.37 20.61 0.59
C CYS A 531 4.88 20.97 0.62
N ALA A 532 4.12 20.36 -0.29
CA ALA A 532 2.66 20.37 -0.30
C ALA A 532 2.17 18.97 0.07
N PHE A 533 1.57 18.85 1.26
CA PHE A 533 1.13 17.57 1.79
C PHE A 533 -0.37 17.39 1.63
N PHE A 534 -0.76 16.20 1.18
CA PHE A 534 -2.16 15.78 1.00
C PHE A 534 -2.41 14.47 1.71
N TYR A 535 -3.54 14.34 2.38
CA TYR A 535 -3.99 13.02 2.84
C TYR A 535 -4.48 12.18 1.66
N THR A 536 -4.11 10.90 1.63
CA THR A 536 -4.58 9.96 0.60
C THR A 536 -6.10 9.83 0.64
N GLY A 537 -6.72 9.67 -0.53
CA GLY A 537 -8.18 9.66 -0.69
C GLY A 537 -8.79 11.02 -0.99
N ASN A 538 -8.00 12.10 -0.93
CA ASN A 538 -8.44 13.41 -1.43
C ASN A 538 -8.77 13.31 -2.91
N LYS A 539 -10.00 13.66 -3.28
CA LYS A 539 -10.57 13.47 -4.63
C LYS A 539 -9.87 14.29 -5.72
N LYS A 540 -9.12 15.31 -5.35
CA LYS A 540 -8.50 16.25 -6.28
C LYS A 540 -7.00 16.02 -6.49
N THR A 541 -6.33 15.36 -5.56
CA THR A 541 -4.87 15.18 -5.62
C THR A 541 -4.42 14.48 -6.90
N ASN A 542 -5.15 13.48 -7.36
CA ASN A 542 -4.77 12.72 -8.54
C ASN A 542 -5.05 13.42 -9.89
N TYR A 543 -5.66 14.59 -9.90
CA TYR A 543 -5.61 15.49 -11.07
C TYR A 543 -4.20 16.03 -11.33
N LEU A 544 -3.35 16.03 -10.29
CA LEU A 544 -1.99 16.57 -10.33
C LEU A 544 -0.91 15.52 -10.59
N THR A 545 -1.25 14.23 -10.54
CA THR A 545 -0.29 13.13 -10.55
C THR A 545 -0.07 12.54 -11.94
N PRO A 546 1.16 12.05 -12.25
CA PRO A 546 1.46 11.42 -13.54
C PRO A 546 0.76 10.06 -13.70
N ASN A 547 0.19 9.80 -14.87
CA ASN A 547 -0.24 8.45 -15.28
C ASN A 547 0.93 7.64 -15.83
N LYS A 548 2.03 7.60 -15.09
CA LYS A 548 3.24 6.88 -15.43
C LYS A 548 3.48 5.79 -14.41
N ALA A 549 4.10 4.74 -14.84
CA ALA A 549 4.54 3.66 -13.97
C ALA A 549 6.06 3.49 -14.10
N ASP A 550 6.66 3.04 -13.04
CA ASP A 550 8.01 2.50 -13.08
C ASP A 550 8.07 1.32 -14.06
N GLU A 551 9.10 1.25 -14.89
CA GLU A 551 9.17 0.29 -16.00
C GLU A 551 9.36 -1.15 -15.54
N GLU A 552 9.99 -1.38 -14.41
CA GLU A 552 10.26 -2.70 -13.87
C GLU A 552 9.15 -3.19 -12.93
N SER A 553 8.80 -2.37 -11.93
CA SER A 553 7.77 -2.72 -10.93
C SER A 553 6.34 -2.49 -11.42
N PHE A 554 6.14 -1.73 -12.50
CA PHE A 554 4.83 -1.28 -12.99
C PHE A 554 4.00 -0.51 -11.95
N SER A 555 4.66 0.10 -10.98
CA SER A 555 4.04 0.82 -9.87
C SER A 555 3.81 2.29 -10.16
N ALA A 556 2.78 2.85 -9.54
CA ALA A 556 2.42 4.27 -9.68
C ALA A 556 3.41 5.19 -8.96
N MET A 557 3.78 6.28 -9.62
CA MET A 557 4.79 7.24 -9.16
C MET A 557 4.15 8.57 -8.77
N PHE A 558 3.28 8.54 -7.78
CA PHE A 558 2.45 9.67 -7.38
C PHE A 558 3.22 10.92 -6.97
N GLN A 559 4.45 10.77 -6.47
CA GLN A 559 5.26 11.87 -5.94
C GLN A 559 6.35 12.36 -6.91
N GLU A 560 6.43 11.79 -8.12
CA GLU A 560 7.36 12.24 -9.17
C GLU A 560 6.83 13.49 -9.86
N VAL A 561 6.55 14.54 -9.09
CA VAL A 561 5.99 15.79 -9.61
C VAL A 561 6.34 16.97 -8.72
N LEU A 562 6.58 18.12 -9.34
CA LEU A 562 6.68 19.42 -8.69
C LEU A 562 5.42 20.24 -8.98
N LEU A 563 4.95 20.96 -7.99
CA LEU A 563 3.72 21.74 -8.03
C LEU A 563 4.00 23.23 -8.03
N GLU A 564 3.17 23.99 -8.72
CA GLU A 564 3.06 25.44 -8.60
C GLU A 564 1.76 25.77 -7.86
N ILE A 565 1.81 26.73 -6.93
CA ILE A 565 0.68 27.09 -6.06
C ILE A 565 0.47 28.59 -6.15
N GLU A 566 -0.74 29.03 -6.51
CA GLU A 566 -1.13 30.43 -6.62
C GLU A 566 -2.47 30.66 -5.89
N LEU A 567 -2.70 31.88 -5.40
CA LEU A 567 -4.03 32.26 -4.90
C LEU A 567 -5.04 32.23 -6.05
N SER A 568 -6.21 31.64 -5.81
CA SER A 568 -7.31 31.59 -6.79
C SER A 568 -8.07 32.88 -6.88
#